data_043d0a55c6b3b53d38fbe744bfda1719
#
_entry.id   043d0a55c6b3b53d38fbe744bfda1719
#
_cell.length_a   1.000
_cell.length_b   1.000
_cell.length_c   1.000
_cell.angle_alpha   90.00
_cell.angle_beta   90.00
_cell.angle_gamma   90.00
#
_symmetry.space_group_name_H-M   'P 1'
#
loop_
_entity.id
_entity.type
_entity.pdbx_description
1 polymer ?
#
loop_
_entity_poly.entity_id
_entity_poly.type
_entity_poly.pdbx_seq_one_letter_code
_entity_poly.pdbx_strand_id
1 'polypeptide(L)'
;MGCGARTDSSRRWTVLDAVDVIDRKIIDQLRIDGRRSFAQIGRYVGLSEAAVRHRYQRLVSLGIVRVVGVSNAQAVGEVHAHLTLRVRRTTVDEVAKALVPLEEVRYVSACVGSSDIVAEVRCASAAELAEFLTERIRRIPGIDSIRSATLIDVVKDSYLWDGFR
;
A
#
# COMPACT_ATOMS: atom_id res chain seq x y z
N MET A 1 10.27 9.87 11.64
CA MET A 1 9.55 9.11 12.71
C MET A 1 9.03 7.85 12.07
N GLY A 2 9.66 6.71 12.40
CA GLY A 2 9.47 5.42 11.75
C GLY A 2 8.08 4.83 11.98
N CYS A 3 7.40 4.50 10.89
CA CYS A 3 6.19 3.71 10.90
C CYS A 3 6.58 2.23 11.07
N GLY A 4 6.55 1.74 12.31
CA GLY A 4 6.78 0.32 12.59
C GLY A 4 5.67 -0.54 11.99
N ALA A 5 5.96 -1.24 10.92
CA ALA A 5 5.10 -2.28 10.38
C ALA A 5 5.02 -3.43 11.39
N ARG A 6 3.87 -3.58 12.04
CA ARG A 6 3.59 -4.74 12.91
C ARG A 6 3.15 -5.91 12.06
N THR A 7 4.02 -6.87 11.88
CA THR A 7 3.72 -8.19 11.32
C THR A 7 3.19 -9.11 12.43
N ASP A 8 1.94 -8.92 12.83
CA ASP A 8 1.24 -9.89 13.67
C ASP A 8 0.11 -10.53 12.86
N SER A 9 0.35 -11.73 12.37
CA SER A 9 -0.60 -12.49 11.54
C SER A 9 -1.84 -12.96 12.30
N SER A 10 -1.81 -12.98 13.66
CA SER A 10 -2.94 -13.41 14.48
C SER A 10 -4.09 -12.40 14.56
N ARG A 11 -3.85 -11.12 14.18
CA ARG A 11 -4.84 -10.04 14.28
C ARG A 11 -5.69 -9.83 13.02
N ARG A 12 -5.46 -10.59 11.96
CA ARG A 12 -6.09 -10.32 10.66
C ARG A 12 -7.60 -10.60 10.60
N TRP A 13 -8.14 -11.43 11.47
CA TRP A 13 -9.53 -11.91 11.38
C TRP A 13 -10.49 -11.25 12.37
N THR A 14 -9.98 -10.59 13.41
CA THR A 14 -10.80 -9.92 14.44
C THR A 14 -11.26 -8.50 14.09
N VAL A 15 -10.78 -7.95 12.99
CA VAL A 15 -11.07 -6.55 12.59
C VAL A 15 -12.43 -6.43 11.88
N LEU A 16 -12.97 -7.51 11.33
CA LEU A 16 -14.25 -7.49 10.60
C LEU A 16 -15.44 -7.09 11.51
N ASP A 17 -15.40 -7.44 12.78
CA ASP A 17 -16.44 -7.08 13.75
C ASP A 17 -16.29 -5.63 14.30
N ALA A 18 -15.15 -4.99 14.04
CA ALA A 18 -14.86 -3.64 14.52
C ALA A 18 -15.43 -2.52 13.61
N VAL A 19 -15.96 -2.87 12.41
CA VAL A 19 -16.43 -1.91 11.40
C VAL A 19 -17.92 -2.07 11.18
N ASP A 20 -18.72 -1.11 11.65
CA ASP A 20 -20.15 -1.10 11.43
C ASP A 20 -20.55 -0.53 10.04
N VAL A 21 -21.85 -0.52 9.73
CA VAL A 21 -22.40 -0.03 8.46
C VAL A 21 -22.09 1.46 8.24
N ILE A 22 -22.09 2.25 9.32
CA ILE A 22 -21.80 3.68 9.24
C ILE A 22 -20.31 3.91 8.97
N ASP A 23 -19.45 3.14 9.62
CA ASP A 23 -18.01 3.18 9.36
C ASP A 23 -17.69 2.87 7.89
N ARG A 24 -18.34 1.86 7.32
CA ARG A 24 -18.21 1.54 5.88
C ARG A 24 -18.60 2.71 4.99
N LYS A 25 -19.72 3.37 5.28
CA LYS A 25 -20.16 4.57 4.54
C LYS A 25 -19.14 5.72 4.67
N ILE A 26 -18.54 5.92 5.85
CA ILE A 26 -17.48 6.92 6.05
C ILE A 26 -16.26 6.56 5.20
N ILE A 27 -15.84 5.30 5.21
CA ILE A 27 -14.73 4.80 4.40
C ILE A 27 -15.00 5.05 2.91
N ASP A 28 -16.20 4.72 2.42
CA ASP A 28 -16.57 4.90 1.02
C ASP A 28 -16.52 6.37 0.60
N GLN A 29 -16.97 7.30 1.47
CA GLN A 29 -16.88 8.73 1.20
C GLN A 29 -15.41 9.20 1.11
N LEU A 30 -14.53 8.68 1.94
CA LEU A 30 -13.08 8.98 1.91
C LEU A 30 -12.37 8.30 0.72
N ARG A 31 -12.87 7.16 0.24
CA ARG A 31 -12.36 6.51 -0.99
C ARG A 31 -12.72 7.31 -2.24
N ILE A 32 -13.90 7.94 -2.23
CA ILE A 32 -14.32 8.83 -3.32
C ILE A 32 -13.49 10.13 -3.30
N ASP A 33 -13.31 10.74 -2.14
CA ASP A 33 -12.55 11.97 -1.97
C ASP A 33 -11.93 11.99 -0.55
N GLY A 34 -10.64 11.71 -0.47
CA GLY A 34 -9.90 11.71 0.80
C GLY A 34 -9.81 13.10 1.47
N ARG A 35 -10.15 14.18 0.76
CA ARG A 35 -10.18 15.55 1.27
C ARG A 35 -11.58 16.01 1.71
N ARG A 36 -12.59 15.15 1.58
CA ARG A 36 -13.97 15.47 1.97
C ARG A 36 -14.05 15.84 3.44
N SER A 37 -14.69 16.95 3.76
CA SER A 37 -14.81 17.41 5.15
C SER A 37 -15.71 16.47 5.97
N PHE A 38 -15.42 16.33 7.27
CA PHE A 38 -16.25 15.52 8.16
C PHE A 38 -17.69 16.05 8.27
N ALA A 39 -17.90 17.36 8.13
CA ALA A 39 -19.22 17.94 8.05
C ALA A 39 -20.01 17.46 6.81
N GLN A 40 -19.36 17.34 5.65
CA GLN A 40 -19.99 16.78 4.44
C GLN A 40 -20.30 15.31 4.59
N ILE A 41 -19.35 14.53 5.13
CA ILE A 41 -19.56 13.11 5.41
C ILE A 41 -20.71 12.93 6.41
N GLY A 42 -20.74 13.78 7.46
CA GLY A 42 -21.79 13.75 8.49
C GLY A 42 -23.19 13.91 7.90
N ARG A 43 -23.38 14.88 6.99
CA ARG A 43 -24.65 15.04 6.26
C ARG A 43 -25.07 13.81 5.47
N TYR A 44 -24.08 13.12 4.86
CA TYR A 44 -24.36 11.93 4.07
C TYR A 44 -24.74 10.72 4.94
N VAL A 45 -24.07 10.54 6.11
CA VAL A 45 -24.30 9.38 6.98
C VAL A 45 -25.30 9.63 8.11
N GLY A 46 -25.84 10.85 8.22
CA GLY A 46 -26.80 11.23 9.27
C GLY A 46 -26.16 11.43 10.65
N LEU A 47 -24.91 11.90 10.71
CA LEU A 47 -24.17 12.15 11.96
C LEU A 47 -23.66 13.59 12.05
N SER A 48 -23.37 14.03 13.28
CA SER A 48 -22.62 15.28 13.48
C SER A 48 -21.17 15.15 13.01
N GLU A 49 -20.54 16.28 12.68
CA GLU A 49 -19.10 16.34 12.33
C GLU A 49 -18.23 15.71 13.43
N ALA A 50 -18.52 16.01 14.70
CA ALA A 50 -17.77 15.47 15.83
C ALA A 50 -17.87 13.94 15.91
N ALA A 51 -19.05 13.37 15.66
CA ALA A 51 -19.25 11.93 15.65
C ALA A 51 -18.48 11.26 14.48
N VAL A 52 -18.46 11.87 13.30
CA VAL A 52 -17.66 11.37 12.16
C VAL A 52 -16.17 11.44 12.47
N ARG A 53 -15.69 12.55 13.03
CA ARG A 53 -14.29 12.74 13.45
C ARG A 53 -13.85 11.67 14.43
N HIS A 54 -14.65 11.38 15.44
CA HIS A 54 -14.36 10.36 16.43
C HIS A 54 -14.27 8.96 15.79
N ARG A 55 -15.23 8.60 14.92
CA ARG A 55 -15.20 7.34 14.17
C ARG A 55 -13.98 7.22 13.26
N TYR A 56 -13.65 8.27 12.52
CA TYR A 56 -12.46 8.33 11.68
C TYR A 56 -11.18 8.10 12.47
N GLN A 57 -11.01 8.80 13.61
CA GLN A 57 -9.84 8.62 14.47
C GLN A 57 -9.73 7.18 15.00
N ARG A 58 -10.85 6.55 15.37
CA ARG A 58 -10.89 5.14 15.74
C ARG A 58 -10.47 4.23 14.59
N LEU A 59 -10.98 4.44 13.39
CA LEU A 59 -10.60 3.67 12.19
C LEU A 59 -9.11 3.82 11.87
N VAL A 60 -8.55 5.00 12.02
CA VAL A 60 -7.12 5.27 11.85
C VAL A 60 -6.30 4.55 12.93
N SER A 61 -6.69 4.63 14.19
CA SER A 61 -5.97 3.97 15.29
C SER A 61 -5.97 2.44 15.19
N LEU A 62 -7.04 1.87 14.61
CA LEU A 62 -7.14 0.45 14.29
C LEU A 62 -6.38 0.05 13.00
N GLY A 63 -5.79 1.01 12.29
CA GLY A 63 -5.10 0.75 11.03
C GLY A 63 -6.01 0.39 9.85
N ILE A 64 -7.34 0.65 9.97
CA ILE A 64 -8.34 0.32 8.95
C ILE A 64 -8.36 1.36 7.83
N VAL A 65 -8.15 2.63 8.15
CA VAL A 65 -8.16 3.75 7.21
C VAL A 65 -6.88 4.55 7.32
N ARG A 66 -6.35 4.93 6.16
CA ARG A 66 -5.31 5.94 6.01
C ARG A 66 -5.63 6.77 4.78
N VAL A 67 -5.65 8.09 4.92
CA VAL A 67 -5.73 9.01 3.79
C VAL A 67 -4.31 9.33 3.34
N VAL A 68 -4.04 9.12 2.06
CA VAL A 68 -2.74 9.36 1.42
C VAL A 68 -2.92 10.14 0.13
N GLY A 69 -1.93 10.94 -0.23
CA GLY A 69 -1.83 11.51 -1.56
C GLY A 69 -1.23 10.47 -2.52
N VAL A 70 -1.83 10.32 -3.69
CA VAL A 70 -1.30 9.49 -4.77
C VAL A 70 -0.84 10.40 -5.89
N SER A 71 0.38 10.18 -6.39
CA SER A 71 0.95 10.88 -7.55
C SER A 71 1.10 9.91 -8.71
N ASN A 72 0.97 10.42 -9.93
CA ASN A 72 1.39 9.67 -11.11
C ASN A 72 2.92 9.64 -11.15
N ALA A 73 3.51 8.47 -10.90
CA ALA A 73 4.96 8.29 -10.84
C ALA A 73 5.64 8.72 -12.16
N GLN A 74 5.06 8.39 -13.30
CA GLN A 74 5.62 8.75 -14.61
C GLN A 74 5.57 10.26 -14.85
N ALA A 75 4.48 10.92 -14.43
CA ALA A 75 4.35 12.38 -14.58
C ALA A 75 5.37 13.15 -13.72
N VAL A 76 5.84 12.58 -12.62
CA VAL A 76 6.91 13.15 -11.78
C VAL A 76 8.31 12.63 -12.13
N GLY A 77 8.42 11.82 -13.22
CA GLY A 77 9.71 11.33 -13.73
C GLY A 77 10.24 10.09 -13.01
N GLU A 78 9.44 9.44 -12.17
CA GLU A 78 9.83 8.20 -11.49
C GLU A 78 9.56 6.97 -12.37
N VAL A 79 10.39 5.96 -12.21
CA VAL A 79 10.19 4.62 -12.79
C VAL A 79 9.50 3.75 -11.75
N HIS A 80 8.37 3.18 -12.12
CA HIS A 80 7.59 2.28 -11.27
C HIS A 80 7.69 0.85 -11.82
N ALA A 81 7.98 -0.11 -10.96
CA ALA A 81 8.04 -1.51 -11.34
C ALA A 81 7.34 -2.41 -10.32
N HIS A 82 6.70 -3.46 -10.82
CA HIS A 82 6.21 -4.57 -10.01
C HIS A 82 7.26 -5.67 -9.98
N LEU A 83 7.51 -6.19 -8.80
CA LEU A 83 8.41 -7.32 -8.58
C LEU A 83 7.60 -8.52 -8.09
N THR A 84 7.93 -9.69 -8.62
CA THR A 84 7.49 -10.97 -8.08
C THR A 84 8.70 -11.79 -7.68
N LEU A 85 8.71 -12.25 -6.42
CA LEU A 85 9.85 -12.94 -5.82
C LEU A 85 9.45 -14.36 -5.44
N ARG A 86 10.39 -15.31 -5.64
CA ARG A 86 10.33 -16.63 -5.04
C ARG A 86 11.31 -16.69 -3.90
N VAL A 87 10.87 -17.28 -2.81
CA VAL A 87 11.66 -17.43 -1.57
C VAL A 87 12.05 -18.89 -1.40
N ARG A 88 13.32 -19.14 -1.02
CA ARG A 88 13.85 -20.46 -0.78
C ARG A 88 14.85 -20.46 0.37
N ARG A 89 14.89 -21.50 1.15
CA ARG A 89 15.82 -21.71 2.29
C ARG A 89 15.65 -20.73 3.46
N THR A 90 14.63 -19.91 3.44
CA THR A 90 14.22 -18.99 4.51
C THR A 90 12.71 -18.83 4.50
N THR A 91 12.16 -18.02 5.37
CA THR A 91 10.73 -17.74 5.41
C THR A 91 10.37 -16.48 4.60
N VAL A 92 9.13 -16.43 4.09
CA VAL A 92 8.59 -15.26 3.41
C VAL A 92 8.62 -14.03 4.34
N ASP A 93 8.39 -14.23 5.64
CA ASP A 93 8.41 -13.15 6.64
C ASP A 93 9.81 -12.54 6.81
N GLU A 94 10.88 -13.34 6.79
CA GLU A 94 12.27 -12.83 6.87
C GLU A 94 12.63 -11.99 5.64
N VAL A 95 12.26 -12.45 4.44
CA VAL A 95 12.49 -11.67 3.20
C VAL A 95 11.64 -10.40 3.20
N ALA A 96 10.37 -10.48 3.61
CA ALA A 96 9.50 -9.30 3.70
C ALA A 96 10.06 -8.25 4.68
N LYS A 97 10.57 -8.69 5.84
CA LYS A 97 11.24 -7.79 6.81
C LYS A 97 12.48 -7.12 6.25
N ALA A 98 13.23 -7.78 5.38
CA ALA A 98 14.39 -7.21 4.72
C ALA A 98 14.00 -6.18 3.64
N LEU A 99 12.83 -6.34 3.00
CA LEU A 99 12.32 -5.42 1.98
C LEU A 99 11.71 -4.14 2.57
N VAL A 100 10.98 -4.25 3.68
CA VAL A 100 10.22 -3.13 4.29
C VAL A 100 11.04 -1.86 4.57
N PRO A 101 12.31 -1.91 5.03
CA PRO A 101 13.09 -0.72 5.32
C PRO A 101 13.68 -0.04 4.07
N LEU A 102 13.55 -0.62 2.88
CA LEU A 102 14.08 -0.06 1.64
C LEU A 102 13.17 1.06 1.15
N GLU A 103 13.71 2.27 0.96
CA GLU A 103 12.94 3.46 0.61
C GLU A 103 12.28 3.36 -0.77
N GLU A 104 12.92 2.67 -1.69
CA GLU A 104 12.42 2.41 -3.04
C GLU A 104 11.20 1.47 -3.02
N VAL A 105 11.06 0.65 -1.98
CA VAL A 105 9.94 -0.30 -1.83
C VAL A 105 8.71 0.41 -1.28
N ARG A 106 7.65 0.48 -2.07
CA ARG A 106 6.39 1.16 -1.71
C ARG A 106 5.33 0.21 -1.20
N TYR A 107 5.38 -1.04 -1.64
CA TYR A 107 4.44 -2.07 -1.24
C TYR A 107 5.11 -3.43 -1.16
N VAL A 108 4.74 -4.24 -0.18
CA VAL A 108 5.15 -5.63 -0.04
C VAL A 108 3.96 -6.46 0.41
N SER A 109 3.69 -7.55 -0.26
CA SER A 109 2.65 -8.51 0.11
C SER A 109 3.14 -9.93 -0.02
N ALA A 110 2.87 -10.76 0.99
CA ALA A 110 3.01 -12.20 0.89
C ALA A 110 1.87 -12.77 0.04
N CYS A 111 2.17 -13.72 -0.82
CA CYS A 111 1.25 -14.31 -1.77
C CYS A 111 1.23 -15.83 -1.67
N VAL A 112 0.19 -16.43 -2.22
CA VAL A 112 0.11 -17.87 -2.46
C VAL A 112 -0.09 -18.08 -3.96
N GLY A 113 0.74 -18.91 -4.59
CA GLY A 113 0.63 -19.18 -6.02
C GLY A 113 1.99 -19.24 -6.74
N SER A 114 2.07 -18.58 -7.88
CA SER A 114 3.28 -18.58 -8.73
C SER A 114 4.45 -17.78 -8.15
N SER A 115 4.21 -16.94 -7.16
CA SER A 115 5.22 -16.18 -6.41
C SER A 115 4.90 -16.20 -4.92
N ASP A 116 5.90 -15.93 -4.09
CA ASP A 116 5.79 -15.91 -2.63
C ASP A 116 5.62 -14.47 -2.12
N ILE A 117 6.21 -13.49 -2.82
CA ILE A 117 6.10 -12.07 -2.51
C ILE A 117 5.80 -11.29 -3.80
N VAL A 118 4.91 -10.31 -3.70
CA VAL A 118 4.74 -9.22 -4.66
C VAL A 118 5.17 -7.93 -3.98
N ALA A 119 5.97 -7.13 -4.68
CA ALA A 119 6.40 -5.82 -4.22
C ALA A 119 6.23 -4.78 -5.32
N GLU A 120 6.02 -3.53 -4.92
CA GLU A 120 6.07 -2.37 -5.81
C GLU A 120 7.27 -1.52 -5.44
N VAL A 121 8.02 -1.11 -6.45
CA VAL A 121 9.21 -0.26 -6.28
C VAL A 121 9.11 0.98 -7.16
N ARG A 122 9.68 2.08 -6.66
CA ARG A 122 9.84 3.33 -7.39
C ARG A 122 11.27 3.80 -7.28
N CYS A 123 11.85 4.16 -8.43
CA CYS A 123 13.21 4.67 -8.56
C CYS A 123 13.18 5.93 -9.42
N ALA A 124 14.18 6.79 -9.29
CA ALA A 124 14.26 8.02 -10.06
C ALA A 124 14.62 7.76 -11.54
N SER A 125 15.16 6.59 -11.88
CA SER A 125 15.52 6.24 -13.26
C SER A 125 15.54 4.72 -13.48
N ALA A 126 15.56 4.31 -14.74
CA ALA A 126 15.73 2.91 -15.12
C ALA A 126 17.12 2.35 -14.73
N ALA A 127 18.15 3.20 -14.71
CA ALA A 127 19.50 2.81 -14.27
C ALA A 127 19.49 2.50 -12.75
N GLU A 128 18.88 3.37 -11.96
CA GLU A 128 18.70 3.16 -10.52
C GLU A 128 17.87 1.91 -10.23
N LEU A 129 16.79 1.67 -10.98
CA LEU A 129 16.02 0.44 -10.85
C LEU A 129 16.89 -0.81 -11.12
N ALA A 130 17.70 -0.79 -12.17
CA ALA A 130 18.60 -1.90 -12.49
C ALA A 130 19.62 -2.14 -11.38
N GLU A 131 20.25 -1.08 -10.86
CA GLU A 131 21.17 -1.14 -9.73
C GLU A 131 20.46 -1.67 -8.46
N PHE A 132 19.29 -1.12 -8.13
CA PHE A 132 18.50 -1.57 -6.99
C PHE A 132 18.18 -3.07 -7.05
N LEU A 133 17.78 -3.58 -8.21
CA LEU A 133 17.47 -5.00 -8.39
C LEU A 133 18.72 -5.88 -8.25
N THR A 134 19.86 -5.46 -8.81
CA THR A 134 21.10 -6.27 -8.84
C THR A 134 21.89 -6.18 -7.54
N GLU A 135 22.00 -5.00 -6.95
CA GLU A 135 22.88 -4.75 -5.82
C GLU A 135 22.16 -4.81 -4.46
N ARG A 136 20.85 -4.61 -4.45
CA ARG A 136 20.11 -4.60 -3.18
C ARG A 136 19.13 -5.78 -3.08
N ILE A 137 18.19 -5.93 -4.00
CA ILE A 137 17.17 -6.99 -3.91
C ILE A 137 17.80 -8.37 -4.06
N ARG A 138 18.65 -8.58 -5.06
CA ARG A 138 19.28 -9.90 -5.32
C ARG A 138 20.20 -10.37 -4.19
N ARG A 139 20.70 -9.45 -3.36
CA ARG A 139 21.56 -9.77 -2.21
C ARG A 139 20.80 -10.14 -0.95
N ILE A 140 19.48 -10.00 -0.92
CA ILE A 140 18.68 -10.41 0.23
C ILE A 140 18.71 -11.94 0.31
N PRO A 141 19.18 -12.52 1.43
CA PRO A 141 19.24 -13.97 1.60
C PRO A 141 17.84 -14.58 1.46
N GLY A 142 17.78 -15.70 0.74
CA GLY A 142 16.53 -16.43 0.56
C GLY A 142 15.72 -16.04 -0.68
N ILE A 143 16.08 -15.02 -1.41
CA ILE A 143 15.48 -14.74 -2.72
C ILE A 143 16.08 -15.71 -3.75
N ASP A 144 15.24 -16.60 -4.27
CA ASP A 144 15.60 -17.60 -5.28
C ASP A 144 15.50 -17.04 -6.71
N SER A 145 14.43 -16.30 -6.98
CA SER A 145 14.25 -15.63 -8.27
C SER A 145 13.47 -14.31 -8.15
N ILE A 146 13.77 -13.41 -9.08
CA ILE A 146 13.14 -12.10 -9.21
C ILE A 146 12.61 -11.99 -10.63
N ARG A 147 11.35 -11.60 -10.78
CA ARG A 147 10.79 -11.12 -12.05
C ARG A 147 10.36 -9.68 -11.83
N SER A 148 10.70 -8.81 -12.76
CA SER A 148 10.30 -7.40 -12.74
C SER A 148 9.48 -7.05 -13.98
N ALA A 149 8.47 -6.23 -13.78
CA ALA A 149 7.69 -5.62 -14.84
C ALA A 149 7.69 -4.10 -14.62
N THR A 150 8.42 -3.38 -15.46
CA THR A 150 8.41 -1.91 -15.43
C THR A 150 7.12 -1.41 -16.08
N LEU A 151 6.41 -0.52 -15.39
CA LEU A 151 5.19 0.07 -15.89
C LEU A 151 5.53 1.17 -16.89
N ILE A 152 5.02 1.03 -18.11
CA ILE A 152 5.19 2.02 -19.18
C ILE A 152 3.99 2.95 -19.31
N ASP A 153 2.81 2.48 -18.89
CA ASP A 153 1.57 3.26 -18.87
C ASP A 153 0.59 2.64 -17.87
N VAL A 154 -0.19 3.49 -17.21
CA VAL A 154 -1.28 3.07 -16.33
C VAL A 154 -2.60 3.31 -17.04
N VAL A 155 -3.13 2.27 -17.67
CA VAL A 155 -4.38 2.34 -18.44
C VAL A 155 -5.59 2.59 -17.54
N LYS A 156 -5.57 2.07 -16.32
CA LYS A 156 -6.61 2.31 -15.30
C LYS A 156 -6.03 2.13 -13.91
N ASP A 157 -6.25 3.12 -13.06
CA ASP A 157 -6.03 3.02 -11.63
C ASP A 157 -7.23 3.65 -10.90
N SER A 158 -7.92 2.86 -10.09
CA SER A 158 -9.08 3.33 -9.33
C SER A 158 -8.72 4.30 -8.19
N TYR A 159 -7.44 4.44 -7.87
CA TYR A 159 -6.92 5.45 -6.95
C TYR A 159 -6.55 6.75 -7.66
N LEU A 160 -6.29 6.68 -8.96
CA LEU A 160 -6.07 7.84 -9.83
C LEU A 160 -7.39 8.12 -10.53
N TRP A 161 -8.04 9.17 -10.12
CA TRP A 161 -9.29 9.64 -10.69
C TRP A 161 -9.14 9.98 -12.19
N ASP A 162 -10.28 10.05 -12.90
CA ASP A 162 -10.36 10.51 -14.30
C ASP A 162 -9.72 11.90 -14.56
N GLY A 163 -9.13 12.53 -13.56
CA GLY A 163 -8.49 13.84 -13.60
C GLY A 163 -7.00 13.85 -13.97
N PHE A 164 -6.36 12.71 -14.21
CA PHE A 164 -4.97 12.66 -14.70
C PHE A 164 -4.86 12.56 -16.25
N ARG A 165 -5.95 12.85 -16.96
CA ARG A 165 -5.93 13.02 -18.42
C ARG A 165 -5.73 14.48 -18.78
#